data_f6e4b445be5eb4c6509c91eee98f1e8d
#
_entry.id   f6e4b445be5eb4c6509c91eee98f1e8d
#
_cell.length_a   1.000
_cell.length_b   1.000
_cell.length_c   1.000
_cell.angle_alpha   90.00
_cell.angle_beta   90.00
_cell.angle_gamma   90.00
#
_symmetry.space_group_name_H-M   'P 1'
#
loop_
_entity.id
_entity.type
_entity.pdbx_description
1 polymer ?
#
loop_
_entity_poly.entity_id
_entity_poly.type
_entity_poly.pdbx_seq_one_letter_code
_entity_poly.pdbx_strand_id
1 'polypeptide(L)'
;MRIDVSQLKTFLLDAGLVKPAALKKAEQEAAGSGVSLRDVLLNTGAVKEEEIKRLEAYILGIPFVDLSRETIDSGVLQMIPEPLARTHNVIAYRKSGTDLEVAMLDPDDLQTIEFIKKKD
;
A
#
# COMPACT_ATOMS: atom_id res chain seq x y z
N MET A 1 -11.39 3.71 0.96
CA MET A 1 -10.97 4.69 1.97
C MET A 1 -9.62 5.27 1.56
N ARG A 2 -9.61 6.53 1.19
CA ARG A 2 -8.36 7.18 0.77
C ARG A 2 -7.69 7.84 1.96
N ILE A 3 -6.36 7.83 1.93
CA ILE A 3 -5.58 8.56 2.92
C ILE A 3 -5.62 10.04 2.55
N ASP A 4 -6.05 10.86 3.50
CA ASP A 4 -6.06 12.30 3.34
C ASP A 4 -4.62 12.83 3.33
N VAL A 5 -4.35 13.85 2.50
CA VAL A 5 -3.02 14.45 2.41
C VAL A 5 -2.56 14.99 3.77
N SER A 6 -3.46 15.59 4.56
CA SER A 6 -3.11 16.07 5.88
C SER A 6 -2.73 14.94 6.84
N GLN A 7 -3.38 13.78 6.76
CA GLN A 7 -2.98 12.61 7.52
C GLN A 7 -1.59 12.12 7.11
N LEU A 8 -1.35 12.02 5.81
CA LEU A 8 -0.06 11.59 5.30
C LEU A 8 1.07 12.50 5.80
N LYS A 9 0.88 13.81 5.73
CA LYS A 9 1.84 14.79 6.21
C LYS A 9 2.13 14.62 7.71
N THR A 10 1.09 14.52 8.50
CA THR A 10 1.23 14.37 9.96
C THR A 10 2.01 13.12 10.31
N PHE A 11 1.67 12.00 9.69
CA PHE A 11 2.34 10.72 9.99
C PHE A 11 3.76 10.67 9.45
N LEU A 12 4.05 11.30 8.31
CA LEU A 12 5.41 11.40 7.79
C LEU A 12 6.31 12.15 8.76
N LEU A 13 5.84 13.25 9.32
CA LEU A 13 6.58 14.03 10.29
C LEU A 13 6.75 13.27 11.62
N ASP A 14 5.69 12.67 12.12
CA ASP A 14 5.71 11.92 13.38
C ASP A 14 6.64 10.71 13.31
N ALA A 15 6.67 10.04 12.16
CA ALA A 15 7.56 8.90 11.95
C ALA A 15 9.01 9.29 11.69
N GLY A 16 9.27 10.58 11.50
CA GLY A 16 10.62 11.06 11.20
C GLY A 16 11.14 10.67 9.82
N LEU A 17 10.24 10.32 8.89
CA LEU A 17 10.63 9.93 7.53
C LEU A 17 11.03 11.12 6.68
N VAL A 18 10.48 12.29 6.96
CA VAL A 18 10.72 13.53 6.22
C VAL A 18 10.91 14.67 7.21
N LYS A 19 11.90 15.53 6.96
CA LYS A 19 12.08 16.74 7.75
C LYS A 19 11.05 17.79 7.33
N PRO A 20 10.60 18.66 8.26
CA PRO A 20 9.61 19.70 7.93
C PRO A 20 9.96 20.56 6.72
N ALA A 21 11.22 20.95 6.59
CA ALA A 21 11.69 21.77 5.47
C ALA A 21 11.58 21.03 4.13
N ALA A 22 11.94 19.74 4.12
CA ALA A 22 11.85 18.89 2.93
C ALA A 22 10.40 18.66 2.52
N LEU A 23 9.53 18.46 3.51
CA LEU A 23 8.09 18.29 3.27
C LEU A 23 7.48 19.54 2.66
N LYS A 24 7.82 20.71 3.20
CA LYS A 24 7.32 21.98 2.69
C LYS A 24 7.75 22.22 1.24
N LYS A 25 9.01 21.89 0.92
CA LYS A 25 9.52 21.99 -0.45
C LYS A 25 8.77 21.06 -1.39
N ALA A 26 8.52 19.82 -0.96
CA ALA A 26 7.76 18.86 -1.75
C ALA A 26 6.32 19.31 -1.98
N GLU A 27 5.70 19.92 -0.98
CA GLU A 27 4.35 20.47 -1.11
C GLU A 27 4.29 21.60 -2.16
N GLN A 28 5.29 22.48 -2.16
CA GLN A 28 5.38 23.56 -3.13
C GLN A 28 5.55 22.99 -4.55
N GLU A 29 6.38 21.98 -4.70
CA GLU A 29 6.59 21.33 -5.98
C GLU A 29 5.32 20.63 -6.47
N ALA A 30 4.62 19.93 -5.59
CA ALA A 30 3.36 19.29 -5.91
C ALA A 30 2.32 20.29 -6.39
N ALA A 31 2.18 21.42 -5.68
CA ALA A 31 1.25 22.46 -6.04
C ALA A 31 1.57 23.10 -7.40
N GLY A 32 2.85 23.26 -7.71
CA GLY A 32 3.27 23.87 -8.96
C GLY A 32 3.22 22.97 -10.19
N SER A 33 3.31 21.65 -9.98
CA SER A 33 3.41 20.67 -11.08
C SER A 33 2.13 19.89 -11.33
N GLY A 34 1.15 19.93 -10.40
CA GLY A 34 -0.04 19.10 -10.48
C GLY A 34 0.18 17.64 -10.13
N VAL A 35 1.38 17.29 -9.68
CA VAL A 35 1.73 15.94 -9.23
C VAL A 35 1.38 15.81 -7.75
N SER A 36 0.93 14.63 -7.32
CA SER A 36 0.59 14.43 -5.91
C SER A 36 1.82 14.55 -5.01
N LEU A 37 1.62 14.97 -3.76
CA LEU A 37 2.69 15.03 -2.77
C LEU A 37 3.40 13.68 -2.63
N ARG A 38 2.64 12.60 -2.60
CA ARG A 38 3.18 11.25 -2.52
C ARG A 38 4.15 10.97 -3.67
N ASP A 39 3.74 11.28 -4.89
CA ASP A 39 4.58 11.05 -6.07
C ASP A 39 5.82 11.93 -6.08
N VAL A 40 5.71 13.19 -5.64
CA VAL A 40 6.87 14.08 -5.53
C VAL A 40 7.89 13.49 -4.54
N LEU A 41 7.44 13.04 -3.38
CA LEU A 41 8.33 12.44 -2.37
C LEU A 41 9.04 11.20 -2.90
N LEU A 42 8.34 10.36 -3.65
CA LEU A 42 8.93 9.16 -4.26
C LEU A 42 9.90 9.52 -5.38
N ASN A 43 9.51 10.43 -6.26
CA ASN A 43 10.32 10.82 -7.43
C ASN A 43 11.62 11.51 -7.04
N THR A 44 11.60 12.31 -5.98
CA THR A 44 12.78 13.01 -5.48
C THR A 44 13.66 12.15 -4.57
N GLY A 45 13.20 10.96 -4.21
CA GLY A 45 13.93 10.08 -3.32
C GLY A 45 13.90 10.50 -1.85
N ALA A 46 13.05 11.45 -1.50
CA ALA A 46 12.91 11.89 -0.11
C ALA A 46 12.39 10.77 0.79
N VAL A 47 11.53 9.92 0.23
CA VAL A 47 10.98 8.74 0.92
C VAL A 47 11.07 7.55 -0.03
N LYS A 48 11.43 6.40 0.51
CA LYS A 48 11.45 5.15 -0.26
C LYS A 48 10.05 4.60 -0.40
N GLU A 49 9.79 3.90 -1.50
CA GLU A 49 8.48 3.31 -1.76
C GLU A 49 8.03 2.38 -0.63
N GLU A 50 8.94 1.55 -0.13
CA GLU A 50 8.63 0.66 0.99
C GLU A 50 8.21 1.43 2.24
N GLU A 51 8.92 2.52 2.54
CA GLU A 51 8.62 3.33 3.71
C GLU A 51 7.24 3.96 3.65
N ILE A 52 6.89 4.51 2.49
CA ILE A 52 5.58 5.18 2.34
C ILE A 52 4.45 4.15 2.35
N LYS A 53 4.67 2.97 1.78
CA LYS A 53 3.66 1.90 1.81
C LYS A 53 3.43 1.37 3.21
N ARG A 54 4.46 1.22 4.02
CA ARG A 54 4.33 0.84 5.43
C ARG A 54 3.53 1.87 6.20
N LEU A 55 3.81 3.13 5.95
CA LEU A 55 3.11 4.23 6.61
C LEU A 55 1.64 4.27 6.22
N GLU A 56 1.36 4.12 4.94
CA GLU A 56 -0.02 4.07 4.44
C GLU A 56 -0.81 2.91 5.06
N ALA A 57 -0.19 1.74 5.14
CA ALA A 57 -0.82 0.59 5.79
C ALA A 57 -1.10 0.87 7.26
N TYR A 58 -0.17 1.52 7.95
CA TYR A 58 -0.36 1.91 9.35
C TYR A 58 -1.52 2.87 9.52
N ILE A 59 -1.62 3.89 8.65
CA ILE A 59 -2.72 4.87 8.69
C ILE A 59 -4.07 4.18 8.48
N LEU A 60 -4.12 3.23 7.56
CA LEU A 60 -5.35 2.50 7.24
C LEU A 60 -5.67 1.39 8.24
N GLY A 61 -4.76 1.10 9.16
CA GLY A 61 -4.96 0.01 10.12
C GLY A 61 -4.82 -1.38 9.49
N ILE A 62 -4.09 -1.49 8.39
CA ILE A 62 -3.89 -2.75 7.66
C ILE A 62 -2.45 -3.21 7.91
N PRO A 63 -2.23 -4.50 8.26
CA PRO A 63 -0.87 -5.00 8.44
C PRO A 63 -0.06 -4.93 7.15
N PHE A 64 1.18 -4.46 7.26
CA PHE A 64 2.13 -4.52 6.15
C PHE A 64 2.76 -5.92 6.10
N VAL A 65 2.80 -6.52 4.90
CA VAL A 65 3.35 -7.85 4.70
C VAL A 65 4.55 -7.78 3.77
N ASP A 66 5.67 -8.34 4.20
CA ASP A 66 6.86 -8.50 3.36
C ASP A 66 6.84 -9.91 2.78
N LEU A 67 6.37 -10.02 1.54
CA LEU A 67 6.20 -11.31 0.86
C LEU A 67 7.54 -12.02 0.61
N SER A 68 8.65 -11.28 0.59
CA SER A 68 9.96 -11.89 0.39
C SER A 68 10.37 -12.79 1.55
N ARG A 69 9.76 -12.60 2.71
CA ARG A 69 10.01 -13.41 3.92
C ARG A 69 8.98 -14.50 4.16
N GLU A 70 7.93 -14.56 3.32
CA GLU A 70 6.87 -15.53 3.49
C GLU A 70 7.16 -16.79 2.68
N THR A 71 6.88 -17.95 3.28
CA THR A 71 6.83 -19.21 2.56
C THR A 71 5.38 -19.47 2.18
N ILE A 72 5.07 -19.40 0.89
CA ILE A 72 3.69 -19.50 0.42
C ILE A 72 3.42 -20.88 -0.13
N ASP A 73 2.41 -21.55 0.42
CA ASP A 73 1.93 -22.83 -0.09
C ASP A 73 1.35 -22.63 -1.49
N SER A 74 1.75 -23.46 -2.44
CA SER A 74 1.27 -23.34 -3.82
C SER A 74 -0.24 -23.50 -3.94
N GLY A 75 -0.85 -24.33 -3.11
CA GLY A 75 -2.31 -24.48 -3.09
C GLY A 75 -3.01 -23.20 -2.65
N VAL A 76 -2.43 -22.50 -1.68
CA VAL A 76 -2.96 -21.20 -1.24
C VAL A 76 -2.77 -20.13 -2.31
N LEU A 77 -1.58 -20.08 -2.90
CA LEU A 77 -1.27 -19.11 -3.95
C LEU A 77 -2.25 -19.24 -5.14
N GLN A 78 -2.61 -20.46 -5.49
CA GLN A 78 -3.51 -20.75 -6.61
C GLN A 78 -4.97 -20.43 -6.32
N MET A 79 -5.33 -20.13 -5.09
CA MET A 79 -6.71 -19.75 -4.74
C MET A 79 -7.14 -18.44 -5.42
N ILE A 80 -6.17 -17.61 -5.78
CA ILE A 80 -6.42 -16.47 -6.66
C ILE A 80 -5.74 -16.77 -8.00
N PRO A 81 -6.51 -16.92 -9.10
CA PRO A 81 -5.93 -17.26 -10.41
C PRO A 81 -4.90 -16.23 -10.85
N GLU A 82 -3.85 -16.68 -11.53
CA GLU A 82 -2.74 -15.83 -11.96
C GLU A 82 -3.18 -14.62 -12.79
N PRO A 83 -4.09 -14.73 -13.77
CA PRO A 83 -4.54 -13.56 -14.52
C PRO A 83 -5.17 -12.49 -13.64
N LEU A 84 -5.95 -12.91 -12.65
CA LEU A 84 -6.57 -12.00 -11.69
C LEU A 84 -5.53 -11.36 -10.78
N ALA A 85 -4.59 -12.17 -10.29
CA ALA A 85 -3.51 -11.71 -9.43
C ALA A 85 -2.67 -10.63 -10.13
N ARG A 86 -2.35 -10.82 -11.39
CA ARG A 86 -1.56 -9.85 -12.16
C ARG A 86 -2.33 -8.58 -12.47
N THR A 87 -3.60 -8.71 -12.85
CA THR A 87 -4.42 -7.55 -13.20
C THR A 87 -4.68 -6.65 -12.01
N HIS A 88 -4.91 -7.24 -10.83
CA HIS A 88 -5.29 -6.51 -9.64
C HIS A 88 -4.20 -6.40 -8.59
N ASN A 89 -2.99 -6.91 -8.88
CA ASN A 89 -1.84 -6.88 -7.94
C ASN A 89 -2.21 -7.42 -6.57
N VAL A 90 -2.80 -8.61 -6.55
CA VAL A 90 -3.24 -9.27 -5.32
C VAL A 90 -2.81 -10.73 -5.34
N ILE A 91 -2.36 -11.24 -4.20
CA ILE A 91 -2.07 -12.67 -4.05
C ILE A 91 -2.61 -13.18 -2.72
N ALA A 92 -3.00 -14.46 -2.71
CA ALA A 92 -3.28 -15.17 -1.47
C ALA A 92 -1.96 -15.70 -0.93
N TYR A 93 -1.66 -15.46 0.35
CA TYR A 93 -0.39 -15.90 0.91
C TYR A 93 -0.54 -16.78 2.15
N ARG A 94 -1.69 -16.80 2.77
CA ARG A 94 -1.93 -17.63 3.96
C ARG A 94 -3.40 -17.99 4.08
N LYS A 95 -3.67 -19.21 4.52
CA LYS A 95 -5.02 -19.64 4.84
C LYS A 95 -5.07 -20.07 6.31
N SER A 96 -6.04 -19.54 7.06
CA SER A 96 -6.24 -19.87 8.45
C SER A 96 -7.70 -20.23 8.65
N GLY A 97 -8.00 -21.54 8.77
CA GLY A 97 -9.38 -22.01 8.86
C GLY A 97 -10.15 -21.69 7.58
N THR A 98 -11.21 -20.88 7.73
CA THR A 98 -12.02 -20.41 6.59
C THR A 98 -11.56 -19.05 6.08
N ASP A 99 -10.57 -18.45 6.72
CA ASP A 99 -10.09 -17.12 6.37
C ASP A 99 -8.92 -17.22 5.38
N LEU A 100 -9.00 -16.44 4.33
CA LEU A 100 -7.92 -16.31 3.36
C LEU A 100 -7.26 -14.95 3.54
N GLU A 101 -5.95 -14.96 3.86
CA GLU A 101 -5.18 -13.73 3.97
C GLU A 101 -4.60 -13.38 2.61
N VAL A 102 -4.89 -12.18 2.14
CA VAL A 102 -4.43 -11.70 0.83
C VAL A 102 -3.55 -10.47 1.00
N ALA A 103 -2.54 -10.37 0.15
CA ALA A 103 -1.70 -9.19 0.06
C ALA A 103 -2.06 -8.42 -1.20
N MET A 104 -2.25 -7.12 -1.07
CA MET A 104 -2.65 -6.25 -2.17
C MET A 104 -1.68 -5.08 -2.26
N LEU A 105 -1.37 -4.69 -3.49
CA LEU A 105 -0.57 -3.48 -3.72
C LEU A 105 -1.37 -2.23 -3.35
N ASP A 106 -2.67 -2.23 -3.63
CA ASP A 106 -3.57 -1.13 -3.31
C ASP A 106 -4.67 -1.62 -2.36
N PRO A 107 -4.55 -1.38 -1.04
CA PRO A 107 -5.55 -1.83 -0.09
C PRO A 107 -6.89 -1.10 -0.23
N ASP A 108 -6.93 -0.03 -0.99
CA ASP A 108 -8.15 0.75 -1.25
C ASP A 108 -8.97 0.19 -2.42
N ASP A 109 -8.52 -0.88 -3.05
CA ASP A 109 -9.21 -1.52 -4.16
C ASP A 109 -10.35 -2.40 -3.64
N LEU A 110 -11.45 -1.76 -3.28
CA LEU A 110 -12.61 -2.43 -2.69
C LEU A 110 -13.31 -3.35 -3.68
N GLN A 111 -13.27 -3.02 -4.98
CA GLN A 111 -13.88 -3.86 -6.01
C GLN A 111 -13.22 -5.22 -6.08
N THR A 112 -11.90 -5.27 -6.02
CA THR A 112 -11.16 -6.52 -6.03
C THR A 112 -11.46 -7.34 -4.77
N ILE A 113 -11.53 -6.69 -3.62
CA ILE A 113 -11.86 -7.36 -2.35
C ILE A 113 -13.24 -8.00 -2.44
N GLU A 114 -14.23 -7.27 -2.91
CA GLU A 114 -15.60 -7.78 -3.07
C GLU A 114 -15.67 -8.93 -4.07
N PHE A 115 -14.91 -8.82 -5.17
CA PHE A 115 -14.84 -9.86 -6.17
C PHE A 115 -14.28 -11.18 -5.59
N ILE A 116 -13.21 -11.09 -4.82
CA ILE A 116 -12.61 -12.25 -4.16
C ILE A 116 -13.56 -12.90 -3.17
N LYS A 117 -14.28 -12.09 -2.38
CA LYS A 117 -15.27 -12.59 -1.42
C LYS A 117 -16.41 -13.33 -2.10
N LYS A 118 -16.83 -12.88 -3.28
CA LYS A 118 -17.95 -13.50 -4.00
C LYS A 118 -17.60 -14.83 -4.64
N LYS A 119 -16.31 -15.11 -4.85
CA LYS A 119 -15.87 -16.34 -5.49
C LYS A 119 -15.86 -17.55 -4.56
N ASP A 120 -15.94 -17.34 -3.29
CA ASP A 120 -15.96 -18.44 -2.31
C ASP A 120 -17.36 -19.09 -2.20
#